data_3c31e7030e6b8175e2da38a8eb19f6c0
#
_entry.id   3c31e7030e6b8175e2da38a8eb19f6c0
#
_cell.length_a   1.000
_cell.length_b   1.000
_cell.length_c   1.000
_cell.angle_alpha   90.00
_cell.angle_beta   90.00
_cell.angle_gamma   90.00
#
_symmetry.space_group_name_H-M   'P 1'
#
loop_
_entity.id
_entity.type
_entity.pdbx_description
1 polymer ?
#
loop_
_entity_poly.entity_id
_entity_poly.type
_entity_poly.pdbx_seq_one_letter_code
_entity_poly.pdbx_strand_id
1 'polypeptide(L)'
;MHYEFAVIGGGIAGSTVTYELLKRNKKVILFDDEDTKATIIAGGLINPIMGRKMNIAWKESHIFEFAKNYYQEIEKNIKSNFFIEKNIFRPFTTENQKNELVDKLENDKNMKNFILKIKDGKIYNFSNDSNGGMIIKGARINTKIYIKNIKKYLIKKKSYINKNIDENKIKLGESFFKIEDFKFEKLIFAKGYKEQLKGFFSYLPFEPAKGEIIILECKKLNFKEVYNRHVSLIHLKDNKFYLGGTYEWNTWNTLTNEWAKLELLKKFQKITNLKCKVIDQKAHIRPSTLDREPFLGEHPKHKNIFILNGFGTRGISMAPYLSNLLVNNIEKIDKIPNHYNIKRYAKYCNILNHS
;
A
#
# COMPACT_ATOMS: atom_id res chain seq x y z
N MET A 1 -14.99 -16.19 -24.51
CA MET A 1 -15.00 -14.69 -24.60
C MET A 1 -13.57 -14.19 -24.69
N HIS A 2 -13.32 -13.04 -25.37
CA HIS A 2 -11.98 -12.48 -25.58
C HIS A 2 -11.83 -11.12 -24.88
N TYR A 3 -10.75 -10.96 -24.13
CA TYR A 3 -10.38 -9.76 -23.37
C TYR A 3 -8.93 -9.37 -23.67
N GLU A 4 -8.61 -8.07 -23.53
CA GLU A 4 -7.24 -7.59 -23.68
C GLU A 4 -6.40 -7.95 -22.42
N PHE A 5 -6.99 -7.86 -21.22
CA PHE A 5 -6.27 -8.06 -19.96
C PHE A 5 -6.99 -8.99 -18.99
N ALA A 6 -6.21 -9.85 -18.33
CA ALA A 6 -6.56 -10.43 -17.05
C ALA A 6 -5.68 -9.81 -15.96
N VAL A 7 -6.28 -9.38 -14.86
CA VAL A 7 -5.59 -8.97 -13.65
C VAL A 7 -5.84 -10.01 -12.56
N ILE A 8 -4.80 -10.46 -11.87
CA ILE A 8 -4.89 -11.52 -10.86
C ILE A 8 -4.52 -10.96 -9.50
N GLY A 9 -5.51 -10.89 -8.58
CA GLY A 9 -5.42 -10.34 -7.23
C GLY A 9 -6.09 -8.96 -7.08
N GLY A 10 -7.10 -8.86 -6.22
CA GLY A 10 -7.96 -7.68 -6.03
C GLY A 10 -7.58 -6.80 -4.83
N GLY A 11 -6.32 -6.79 -4.43
CA GLY A 11 -5.80 -5.82 -3.47
C GLY A 11 -5.68 -4.41 -4.06
N ILE A 12 -4.90 -3.52 -3.39
CA ILE A 12 -4.74 -2.14 -3.86
C ILE A 12 -4.12 -2.09 -5.25
N ALA A 13 -3.13 -2.92 -5.55
CA ALA A 13 -2.46 -2.96 -6.86
C ALA A 13 -3.42 -3.38 -7.97
N GLY A 14 -4.08 -4.53 -7.81
CA GLY A 14 -4.97 -5.05 -8.85
C GLY A 14 -6.22 -4.19 -9.06
N SER A 15 -6.81 -3.67 -7.99
CA SER A 15 -7.97 -2.79 -8.11
C SER A 15 -7.64 -1.45 -8.81
N THR A 16 -6.48 -0.85 -8.51
CA THR A 16 -6.06 0.39 -9.18
C THR A 16 -5.70 0.18 -10.64
N VAL A 17 -4.94 -0.88 -10.98
CA VAL A 17 -4.59 -1.13 -12.39
C VAL A 17 -5.81 -1.53 -13.22
N THR A 18 -6.75 -2.28 -12.65
CA THR A 18 -8.00 -2.63 -13.34
C THR A 18 -8.85 -1.38 -13.61
N TYR A 19 -8.94 -0.47 -12.64
CA TYR A 19 -9.64 0.81 -12.85
C TYR A 19 -8.94 1.64 -13.92
N GLU A 20 -7.61 1.72 -13.92
CA GLU A 20 -6.83 2.45 -14.92
C GLU A 20 -7.04 1.89 -16.33
N LEU A 21 -7.09 0.56 -16.49
CA LEU A 21 -7.39 -0.09 -17.76
C LEU A 21 -8.81 0.23 -18.24
N LEU A 22 -9.81 0.16 -17.35
CA LEU A 22 -11.19 0.51 -17.69
C LEU A 22 -11.34 1.98 -18.07
N LYS A 23 -10.64 2.89 -17.42
CA LYS A 23 -10.59 4.29 -17.74
C LYS A 23 -10.10 4.57 -19.17
N ARG A 24 -9.22 3.69 -19.67
CA ARG A 24 -8.71 3.69 -21.05
C ARG A 24 -9.53 2.81 -22.01
N ASN A 25 -10.76 2.45 -21.64
CA ASN A 25 -11.68 1.63 -22.44
C ASN A 25 -11.14 0.24 -22.80
N LYS A 26 -10.21 -0.32 -22.00
CA LYS A 26 -9.68 -1.67 -22.20
C LYS A 26 -10.68 -2.73 -21.71
N LYS A 27 -10.76 -3.85 -22.43
CA LYS A 27 -11.52 -5.01 -21.99
C LYS A 27 -10.71 -5.81 -20.99
N VAL A 28 -11.07 -5.75 -19.70
CA VAL A 28 -10.32 -6.35 -18.59
C VAL A 28 -11.21 -7.16 -17.66
N ILE A 29 -10.69 -8.27 -17.16
CA ILE A 29 -11.25 -9.03 -16.03
C ILE A 29 -10.26 -9.03 -14.88
N LEU A 30 -10.74 -8.66 -13.69
CA LEU A 30 -10.05 -8.85 -12.42
C LEU A 30 -10.52 -10.17 -11.80
N PHE A 31 -9.60 -11.11 -11.62
CA PHE A 31 -9.80 -12.30 -10.81
C PHE A 31 -9.32 -12.07 -9.39
N ASP A 32 -10.16 -12.34 -8.43
CA ASP A 32 -9.86 -12.13 -7.02
C ASP A 32 -10.58 -13.15 -6.15
N ASP A 33 -9.91 -13.60 -5.11
CA ASP A 33 -10.53 -14.42 -4.06
C ASP A 33 -11.18 -13.52 -2.99
N GLU A 34 -12.00 -14.11 -2.12
CA GLU A 34 -12.63 -13.38 -1.01
C GLU A 34 -11.74 -13.30 0.24
N ASP A 35 -10.51 -13.77 0.15
CA ASP A 35 -9.56 -13.72 1.27
C ASP A 35 -9.34 -12.30 1.77
N THR A 36 -9.08 -12.19 3.06
CA THR A 36 -8.69 -10.92 3.66
C THR A 36 -7.41 -10.40 3.01
N LYS A 37 -7.38 -9.10 2.72
CA LYS A 37 -6.27 -8.44 2.02
C LYS A 37 -5.52 -7.49 2.95
N ALA A 38 -4.20 -7.40 2.78
CA ALA A 38 -3.37 -6.40 3.47
C ALA A 38 -3.96 -4.98 3.37
N THR A 39 -4.54 -4.65 2.22
CA THR A 39 -5.20 -3.37 1.96
C THR A 39 -6.32 -3.07 2.96
N ILE A 40 -7.15 -4.05 3.30
CA ILE A 40 -8.31 -3.86 4.20
C ILE A 40 -7.87 -3.61 5.65
N ILE A 41 -6.72 -4.17 6.05
CA ILE A 41 -6.15 -4.04 7.39
C ILE A 41 -5.32 -2.77 7.54
N ALA A 42 -4.76 -2.28 6.44
CA ALA A 42 -3.94 -1.07 6.44
C ALA A 42 -4.68 0.16 6.96
N GLY A 43 -3.99 1.05 7.66
CA GLY A 43 -4.52 2.33 8.13
C GLY A 43 -4.91 3.31 7.03
N GLY A 44 -4.52 3.02 5.77
CA GLY A 44 -4.90 3.80 4.59
C GLY A 44 -4.14 5.11 4.41
N LEU A 45 -3.03 5.31 5.12
CA LEU A 45 -2.28 6.57 5.09
C LEU A 45 -1.51 6.79 3.79
N ILE A 46 -1.56 8.02 3.32
CA ILE A 46 -0.63 8.63 2.38
C ILE A 46 0.24 9.59 3.18
N ASN A 47 1.42 9.12 3.58
CA ASN A 47 2.38 9.85 4.40
C ASN A 47 3.64 10.13 3.59
N PRO A 48 3.94 11.39 3.26
CA PRO A 48 5.11 11.74 2.47
C PRO A 48 6.43 11.64 3.23
N ILE A 49 6.42 11.66 4.56
CA ILE A 49 7.64 11.64 5.37
C ILE A 49 7.67 10.42 6.28
N MET A 50 8.62 9.54 6.04
CA MET A 50 8.72 8.25 6.70
C MET A 50 10.10 7.99 7.33
N GLY A 51 10.17 6.91 8.13
CA GLY A 51 11.40 6.43 8.75
C GLY A 51 11.89 7.33 9.91
N ARG A 52 12.85 6.82 10.69
CA ARG A 52 13.43 7.57 11.83
C ARG A 52 14.14 8.83 11.36
N LYS A 53 14.80 8.76 10.21
CA LYS A 53 15.54 9.86 9.61
C LYS A 53 14.66 10.90 8.90
N MET A 54 13.31 10.78 8.98
CA MET A 54 12.39 11.75 8.38
C MET A 54 12.68 12.01 6.89
N ASN A 55 12.78 10.96 6.10
CA ASN A 55 13.03 11.08 4.65
C ASN A 55 11.71 11.09 3.88
N ILE A 56 11.74 11.62 2.65
CA ILE A 56 10.61 11.49 1.71
C ILE A 56 10.40 10.01 1.40
N ALA A 57 9.13 9.60 1.33
CA ALA A 57 8.71 8.20 1.24
C ALA A 57 8.95 7.55 -0.13
N TRP A 58 9.13 8.36 -1.16
CA TRP A 58 9.27 7.94 -2.56
C TRP A 58 10.21 8.89 -3.33
N LYS A 59 10.73 8.45 -4.46
CA LYS A 59 11.69 9.22 -5.25
C LYS A 59 11.03 10.31 -6.09
N GLU A 60 9.84 10.03 -6.61
CA GLU A 60 9.09 10.96 -7.43
C GLU A 60 8.24 11.91 -6.56
N SER A 61 8.55 13.20 -6.61
CA SER A 61 7.91 14.23 -5.77
C SER A 61 6.40 14.38 -6.00
N HIS A 62 5.91 14.01 -7.17
CA HIS A 62 4.50 14.16 -7.56
C HIS A 62 3.58 13.00 -7.09
N ILE A 63 4.11 11.92 -6.51
CA ILE A 63 3.31 10.74 -6.10
C ILE A 63 2.17 11.13 -5.14
N PHE A 64 2.41 12.05 -4.23
CA PHE A 64 1.37 12.49 -3.29
C PHE A 64 0.17 13.10 -3.99
N GLU A 65 0.42 14.09 -4.86
CA GLU A 65 -0.66 14.78 -5.58
C GLU A 65 -1.31 13.86 -6.61
N PHE A 66 -0.52 13.00 -7.26
CA PHE A 66 -1.07 11.99 -8.17
C PHE A 66 -2.05 11.06 -7.44
N ALA A 67 -1.64 10.49 -6.30
CA ALA A 67 -2.49 9.60 -5.52
C ALA A 67 -3.76 10.31 -5.02
N LYS A 68 -3.64 11.55 -4.53
CA LYS A 68 -4.78 12.37 -4.11
C LYS A 68 -5.80 12.53 -5.25
N ASN A 69 -5.35 13.05 -6.39
CA ASN A 69 -6.21 13.32 -7.53
C ASN A 69 -6.86 12.04 -8.07
N TYR A 70 -6.09 10.95 -8.11
CA TYR A 70 -6.57 9.65 -8.59
C TYR A 70 -7.68 9.09 -7.69
N TYR A 71 -7.53 9.12 -6.37
CA TYR A 71 -8.57 8.64 -5.46
C TYR A 71 -9.81 9.53 -5.47
N GLN A 72 -9.67 10.84 -5.59
CA GLN A 72 -10.79 11.78 -5.74
C GLN A 72 -11.55 11.54 -7.06
N GLU A 73 -10.83 11.25 -8.14
CA GLU A 73 -11.44 10.86 -9.42
C GLU A 73 -12.25 9.55 -9.27
N ILE A 74 -11.67 8.54 -8.62
CA ILE A 74 -12.40 7.28 -8.36
C ILE A 74 -13.66 7.55 -7.54
N GLU A 75 -13.57 8.32 -6.44
CA GLU A 75 -14.74 8.67 -5.62
C GLU A 75 -15.88 9.25 -6.44
N LYS A 76 -15.56 10.21 -7.31
CA LYS A 76 -16.53 10.85 -8.20
C LYS A 76 -17.17 9.82 -9.14
N ASN A 77 -16.35 8.97 -9.77
CA ASN A 77 -16.82 8.03 -10.81
C ASN A 77 -17.65 6.89 -10.23
N ILE A 78 -17.31 6.40 -9.02
CA ILE A 78 -18.04 5.30 -8.36
C ILE A 78 -19.09 5.78 -7.34
N LYS A 79 -19.25 7.11 -7.19
CA LYS A 79 -20.16 7.76 -6.23
C LYS A 79 -19.97 7.23 -4.81
N SER A 80 -18.76 7.36 -4.29
CA SER A 80 -18.34 6.85 -2.97
C SER A 80 -17.49 7.88 -2.25
N ASN A 81 -17.47 7.86 -0.91
CA ASN A 81 -16.66 8.72 -0.05
C ASN A 81 -15.72 7.85 0.78
N PHE A 82 -14.46 7.76 0.40
CA PHE A 82 -13.42 7.02 1.12
C PHE A 82 -12.11 7.79 1.28
N PHE A 83 -11.90 8.85 0.51
CA PHE A 83 -10.73 9.72 0.60
C PHE A 83 -10.95 10.80 1.66
N ILE A 84 -9.95 11.02 2.52
CA ILE A 84 -10.02 11.95 3.63
C ILE A 84 -8.70 12.73 3.65
N GLU A 85 -8.75 14.05 3.47
CA GLU A 85 -7.59 14.90 3.77
C GLU A 85 -7.34 14.84 5.27
N LYS A 86 -6.15 14.41 5.65
CA LYS A 86 -5.83 14.17 7.06
C LYS A 86 -4.36 14.44 7.31
N ASN A 87 -4.06 15.56 7.94
CA ASN A 87 -2.71 15.88 8.33
C ASN A 87 -2.15 14.87 9.34
N ILE A 88 -0.84 14.80 9.41
CA ILE A 88 -0.12 13.86 10.27
C ILE A 88 0.70 14.69 11.24
N PHE A 89 0.47 14.52 12.53
CA PHE A 89 1.35 15.03 13.57
C PHE A 89 2.43 14.00 13.87
N ARG A 90 3.67 14.41 13.78
CA ARG A 90 4.83 13.61 14.15
C ARG A 90 5.60 14.33 15.25
N PRO A 91 5.58 13.80 16.49
CA PRO A 91 6.32 14.39 17.59
C PRO A 91 7.83 14.21 17.41
N PHE A 92 8.61 15.14 17.92
CA PHE A 92 10.04 14.96 18.13
C PHE A 92 10.26 14.15 19.40
N THR A 93 11.01 13.07 19.30
CA THR A 93 11.31 12.18 20.44
C THR A 93 12.57 12.65 21.21
N THR A 94 13.35 13.52 20.62
CA THR A 94 14.52 14.19 21.19
C THR A 94 14.59 15.63 20.67
N GLU A 95 15.26 16.53 21.40
CA GLU A 95 15.47 17.90 20.95
C GLU A 95 16.27 17.98 19.65
N ASN A 96 17.28 17.13 19.49
CA ASN A 96 18.10 17.08 18.28
C ASN A 96 17.28 16.79 17.01
N GLN A 97 16.17 16.06 17.10
CA GLN A 97 15.35 15.77 15.91
C GLN A 97 14.74 17.03 15.28
N LYS A 98 14.50 18.10 16.06
CA LYS A 98 14.05 19.37 15.51
C LYS A 98 15.16 20.02 14.68
N ASN A 99 16.40 20.06 15.21
CA ASN A 99 17.54 20.63 14.51
C ASN A 99 17.84 19.84 13.22
N GLU A 100 17.89 18.50 13.31
CA GLU A 100 18.05 17.62 12.13
C GLU A 100 16.98 17.86 11.05
N LEU A 101 15.74 18.17 11.44
CA LEU A 101 14.69 18.52 10.49
C LEU A 101 14.95 19.89 9.86
N VAL A 102 15.33 20.90 10.64
CA VAL A 102 15.63 22.25 10.12
C VAL A 102 16.74 22.19 9.10
N ASP A 103 17.86 21.52 9.42
CA ASP A 103 18.99 21.33 8.50
C ASP A 103 18.56 20.64 7.19
N LYS A 104 17.69 19.63 7.30
CA LYS A 104 17.14 18.95 6.10
C LYS A 104 16.27 19.87 5.26
N LEU A 105 15.45 20.70 5.89
CA LEU A 105 14.58 21.63 5.18
C LEU A 105 15.36 22.72 4.45
N GLU A 106 16.55 23.08 4.88
CA GLU A 106 17.42 24.00 4.17
C GLU A 106 17.93 23.38 2.85
N ASN A 107 18.21 22.07 2.86
CA ASN A 107 18.81 21.35 1.76
C ASN A 107 17.82 20.62 0.84
N ASP A 108 16.58 20.38 1.29
CA ASP A 108 15.56 19.65 0.52
C ASP A 108 14.29 20.46 0.32
N LYS A 109 14.22 21.17 -0.82
CA LYS A 109 13.05 21.99 -1.20
C LYS A 109 11.78 21.13 -1.35
N ASN A 110 11.89 19.86 -1.77
CA ASN A 110 10.73 18.99 -1.92
C ASN A 110 10.12 18.63 -0.56
N MET A 111 10.96 18.44 0.46
CA MET A 111 10.49 18.18 1.82
C MET A 111 9.68 19.35 2.39
N LYS A 112 10.09 20.60 2.11
CA LYS A 112 9.35 21.79 2.55
C LYS A 112 7.90 21.79 2.12
N ASN A 113 7.59 21.28 0.93
CA ASN A 113 6.23 21.21 0.39
C ASN A 113 5.28 20.34 1.23
N PHE A 114 5.82 19.45 2.06
CA PHE A 114 5.03 18.56 2.90
C PHE A 114 4.97 18.98 4.37
N ILE A 115 5.81 19.90 4.84
CA ILE A 115 5.78 20.38 6.22
C ILE A 115 4.90 21.62 6.31
N LEU A 116 3.74 21.48 6.95
CA LEU A 116 2.80 22.57 7.12
C LEU A 116 3.17 23.49 8.31
N LYS A 117 3.68 22.89 9.38
CA LYS A 117 4.04 23.63 10.60
C LYS A 117 4.99 22.83 11.48
N ILE A 118 5.94 23.49 12.08
CA ILE A 118 6.73 23.00 13.21
C ILE A 118 6.17 23.63 14.48
N LYS A 119 6.00 22.86 15.52
CA LYS A 119 5.46 23.29 16.83
C LYS A 119 6.44 22.91 17.93
N ASP A 120 6.53 23.76 18.92
CA ASP A 120 7.36 23.57 20.12
C ASP A 120 6.52 23.17 21.32
N GLY A 121 7.13 22.52 22.29
CA GLY A 121 6.52 22.14 23.54
C GLY A 121 5.43 21.05 23.41
N LYS A 122 4.69 20.88 24.48
CA LYS A 122 3.60 19.87 24.54
C LYS A 122 2.40 20.32 23.70
N ILE A 123 2.02 19.52 22.70
CA ILE A 123 0.95 19.86 21.75
C ILE A 123 -0.41 19.29 22.16
N TYR A 124 -0.43 18.08 22.71
CA TYR A 124 -1.65 17.40 23.13
C TYR A 124 -1.57 17.04 24.62
N ASN A 125 -2.61 17.37 25.39
CA ASN A 125 -2.66 17.10 26.83
C ASN A 125 -2.59 15.61 27.17
N PHE A 126 -3.09 14.76 26.28
CA PHE A 126 -3.02 13.30 26.47
C PHE A 126 -1.63 12.73 26.22
N SER A 127 -0.77 13.45 25.47
CA SER A 127 0.52 12.92 25.01
C SER A 127 1.61 13.07 26.07
N ASN A 128 2.49 12.08 26.11
CA ASN A 128 3.74 12.11 26.89
C ASN A 128 4.87 12.86 26.14
N ASP A 129 4.71 13.14 24.84
CA ASP A 129 5.70 13.87 24.05
C ASP A 129 5.66 15.38 24.38
N SER A 130 6.81 15.95 24.71
CA SER A 130 6.97 17.34 25.15
C SER A 130 7.89 18.20 24.29
N ASN A 131 8.64 17.60 23.35
CA ASN A 131 9.65 18.30 22.53
C ASN A 131 9.06 18.94 21.26
N GLY A 132 7.72 19.09 21.21
CA GLY A 132 7.06 19.57 20.00
C GLY A 132 6.93 18.51 18.91
N GLY A 133 6.87 18.96 17.68
CA GLY A 133 6.73 18.08 16.53
C GLY A 133 6.39 18.83 15.25
N MET A 134 6.23 18.10 14.17
CA MET A 134 5.84 18.66 12.88
C MET A 134 4.45 18.22 12.47
N ILE A 135 3.73 19.13 11.81
CA ILE A 135 2.49 18.81 11.08
C ILE A 135 2.85 18.61 9.63
N ILE A 136 2.56 17.41 9.13
CA ILE A 136 2.85 16.97 7.76
C ILE A 136 1.56 16.98 6.97
N LYS A 137 1.59 17.48 5.73
CA LYS A 137 0.53 17.31 4.75
C LYS A 137 0.33 15.82 4.51
N GLY A 138 -0.87 15.34 4.69
CA GLY A 138 -1.17 13.92 4.55
C GLY A 138 -2.58 13.68 4.06
N ALA A 139 -2.87 12.45 3.72
CA ALA A 139 -4.21 12.00 3.40
C ALA A 139 -4.42 10.56 3.87
N ARG A 140 -5.66 10.14 3.86
CA ARG A 140 -6.05 8.78 4.21
C ARG A 140 -7.16 8.30 3.30
N ILE A 141 -7.14 7.03 2.93
CA ILE A 141 -8.34 6.38 2.40
C ILE A 141 -8.95 5.43 3.43
N ASN A 142 -10.28 5.36 3.46
CA ASN A 142 -10.95 4.27 4.14
C ASN A 142 -10.87 3.02 3.25
N THR A 143 -9.88 2.19 3.53
CA THR A 143 -9.52 1.03 2.70
C THR A 143 -10.65 0.01 2.56
N LYS A 144 -11.46 -0.16 3.62
CA LYS A 144 -12.61 -1.07 3.60
C LYS A 144 -13.70 -0.55 2.65
N ILE A 145 -14.02 0.74 2.74
CA ILE A 145 -15.01 1.38 1.85
C ILE A 145 -14.50 1.36 0.41
N TYR A 146 -13.22 1.69 0.19
CA TYR A 146 -12.59 1.65 -1.11
C TYR A 146 -12.73 0.26 -1.77
N ILE A 147 -12.21 -0.79 -1.13
CA ILE A 147 -12.25 -2.17 -1.70
C ILE A 147 -13.68 -2.62 -1.94
N LYS A 148 -14.60 -2.36 -0.99
CA LYS A 148 -16.01 -2.73 -1.16
C LYS A 148 -16.65 -2.06 -2.38
N ASN A 149 -16.42 -0.78 -2.56
CA ASN A 149 -17.12 -0.01 -3.60
C ASN A 149 -16.44 -0.12 -4.97
N ILE A 150 -15.12 -0.24 -5.02
CA ILE A 150 -14.43 -0.55 -6.28
C ILE A 150 -14.83 -1.95 -6.79
N LYS A 151 -14.94 -2.97 -5.91
CA LYS A 151 -15.46 -4.30 -6.28
C LYS A 151 -16.86 -4.20 -6.88
N LYS A 152 -17.78 -3.47 -6.23
CA LYS A 152 -19.14 -3.27 -6.75
C LYS A 152 -19.14 -2.60 -8.14
N TYR A 153 -18.28 -1.60 -8.32
CA TYR A 153 -18.12 -0.93 -9.60
C TYR A 153 -17.62 -1.89 -10.69
N LEU A 154 -16.60 -2.70 -10.39
CA LEU A 154 -16.05 -3.68 -11.33
C LEU A 154 -17.07 -4.77 -11.69
N ILE A 155 -17.89 -5.22 -10.75
CA ILE A 155 -19.00 -6.17 -11.01
C ILE A 155 -20.01 -5.53 -11.96
N LYS A 156 -20.42 -4.28 -11.72
CA LYS A 156 -21.33 -3.53 -12.61
C LYS A 156 -20.76 -3.38 -14.02
N LYS A 157 -19.44 -3.23 -14.14
CA LYS A 157 -18.72 -3.16 -15.43
C LYS A 157 -18.49 -4.52 -16.08
N LYS A 158 -18.94 -5.63 -15.46
CA LYS A 158 -18.67 -7.01 -15.90
C LYS A 158 -17.16 -7.32 -16.01
N SER A 159 -16.37 -6.71 -15.14
CA SER A 159 -14.90 -6.77 -15.10
C SER A 159 -14.36 -7.41 -13.82
N TYR A 160 -15.17 -8.23 -13.15
CA TYR A 160 -14.79 -8.91 -11.90
C TYR A 160 -15.32 -10.34 -11.88
N ILE A 161 -14.43 -11.26 -11.52
CA ILE A 161 -14.78 -12.68 -11.26
C ILE A 161 -14.20 -13.05 -9.89
N ASN A 162 -15.07 -13.56 -9.00
CA ASN A 162 -14.66 -14.09 -7.70
C ASN A 162 -14.07 -15.47 -7.90
N LYS A 163 -12.75 -15.53 -8.07
CA LYS A 163 -12.05 -16.80 -8.30
C LYS A 163 -10.56 -16.66 -8.00
N ASN A 164 -10.04 -17.64 -7.26
CA ASN A 164 -8.60 -17.84 -7.12
C ASN A 164 -8.06 -18.54 -8.37
N ILE A 165 -7.05 -17.96 -9.01
CA ILE A 165 -6.44 -18.52 -10.22
C ILE A 165 -5.18 -19.30 -9.84
N ASP A 166 -5.19 -20.60 -10.17
CA ASP A 166 -4.00 -21.44 -10.14
C ASP A 166 -3.20 -21.19 -11.43
N GLU A 167 -2.00 -20.64 -11.30
CA GLU A 167 -1.14 -20.28 -12.43
C GLU A 167 -0.76 -21.47 -13.29
N ASN A 168 -0.64 -22.68 -12.70
CA ASN A 168 -0.34 -23.90 -13.44
C ASN A 168 -1.47 -24.32 -14.40
N LYS A 169 -2.68 -23.78 -14.21
CA LYS A 169 -3.84 -24.02 -15.08
C LYS A 169 -4.00 -22.98 -16.18
N ILE A 170 -3.13 -21.97 -16.23
CA ILE A 170 -3.10 -20.98 -17.30
C ILE A 170 -2.48 -21.65 -18.54
N LYS A 171 -3.27 -21.78 -19.60
CA LYS A 171 -2.75 -22.31 -20.86
C LYS A 171 -2.10 -21.18 -21.65
N LEU A 172 -0.81 -21.37 -21.97
CA LEU A 172 -0.03 -20.44 -22.78
C LEU A 172 -0.23 -20.81 -24.25
N GLY A 173 -0.85 -19.94 -25.02
CA GLY A 173 -0.94 -20.05 -26.48
C GLY A 173 0.01 -19.05 -27.15
N GLU A 174 0.13 -19.13 -28.46
CA GLU A 174 1.03 -18.25 -29.23
C GLU A 174 0.65 -16.75 -29.13
N SER A 175 -0.65 -16.46 -29.19
CA SER A 175 -1.18 -15.09 -29.23
C SER A 175 -2.09 -14.73 -28.06
N PHE A 176 -2.43 -15.69 -27.20
CA PHE A 176 -3.33 -15.47 -26.07
C PHE A 176 -3.08 -16.45 -24.93
N PHE A 177 -3.48 -16.04 -23.74
CA PHE A 177 -3.55 -16.88 -22.55
C PHE A 177 -4.98 -17.36 -22.35
N LYS A 178 -5.16 -18.63 -21.97
CA LYS A 178 -6.49 -19.15 -21.64
C LYS A 178 -6.59 -19.41 -20.13
N ILE A 179 -7.56 -18.76 -19.51
CA ILE A 179 -8.00 -19.01 -18.13
C ILE A 179 -9.45 -19.48 -18.24
N GLU A 180 -9.69 -20.77 -18.02
CA GLU A 180 -11.01 -21.42 -18.25
C GLU A 180 -11.53 -21.15 -19.67
N ASP A 181 -12.72 -20.55 -19.80
CA ASP A 181 -13.36 -20.24 -21.08
C ASP A 181 -13.01 -18.86 -21.64
N PHE A 182 -12.16 -18.11 -20.92
CA PHE A 182 -11.73 -16.79 -21.33
C PHE A 182 -10.38 -16.80 -22.00
N LYS A 183 -10.22 -15.99 -23.05
CA LYS A 183 -8.95 -15.71 -23.72
C LYS A 183 -8.50 -14.30 -23.41
N PHE A 184 -7.20 -14.12 -23.12
CA PHE A 184 -6.58 -12.85 -22.75
C PHE A 184 -5.32 -12.61 -23.58
N GLU A 185 -5.10 -11.38 -23.99
CA GLU A 185 -3.85 -11.00 -24.67
C GLU A 185 -2.71 -10.77 -23.68
N LYS A 186 -3.01 -10.28 -22.49
CA LYS A 186 -2.04 -9.89 -21.46
C LYS A 186 -2.50 -10.28 -20.07
N LEU A 187 -1.54 -10.65 -19.22
CA LEU A 187 -1.76 -10.97 -17.81
C LEU A 187 -1.02 -9.97 -16.92
N ILE A 188 -1.65 -9.48 -15.85
CA ILE A 188 -1.03 -8.64 -14.82
C ILE A 188 -1.20 -9.32 -13.46
N PHE A 189 -0.10 -9.67 -12.83
CA PHE A 189 -0.08 -10.29 -11.51
C PHE A 189 0.06 -9.23 -10.41
N ALA A 190 -0.89 -9.25 -9.46
CA ALA A 190 -1.00 -8.31 -8.34
C ALA A 190 -1.38 -9.02 -7.02
N LYS A 191 -0.86 -10.25 -6.81
CA LYS A 191 -1.29 -11.17 -5.74
C LYS A 191 -0.75 -10.84 -4.33
N GLY A 192 -0.03 -9.71 -4.19
CA GLY A 192 0.59 -9.34 -2.92
C GLY A 192 1.65 -10.37 -2.49
N TYR A 193 1.68 -10.75 -1.22
CA TYR A 193 2.69 -11.69 -0.71
C TYR A 193 2.56 -13.11 -1.29
N LYS A 194 1.38 -13.48 -1.78
CA LYS A 194 1.14 -14.80 -2.41
C LYS A 194 1.96 -15.01 -3.68
N GLU A 195 2.48 -13.93 -4.30
CA GLU A 195 3.32 -14.01 -5.51
C GLU A 195 4.63 -14.77 -5.28
N GLN A 196 5.21 -14.64 -4.08
CA GLN A 196 6.47 -15.29 -3.75
C GLN A 196 6.32 -16.80 -3.55
N LEU A 197 5.13 -17.28 -3.23
CA LEU A 197 4.93 -18.68 -2.87
C LEU A 197 5.13 -19.61 -4.07
N LYS A 198 4.66 -19.21 -5.23
CA LYS A 198 4.79 -19.94 -6.51
C LYS A 198 4.31 -19.06 -7.67
N GLY A 199 4.73 -19.37 -8.88
CA GLY A 199 4.24 -18.75 -10.10
C GLY A 199 5.32 -18.05 -10.89
N PHE A 200 4.91 -17.31 -11.92
CA PHE A 200 5.80 -16.66 -12.88
C PHE A 200 6.86 -15.75 -12.25
N PHE A 201 6.53 -15.10 -11.15
CA PHE A 201 7.37 -14.10 -10.51
C PHE A 201 7.97 -14.54 -9.16
N SER A 202 7.93 -15.84 -8.84
CA SER A 202 8.51 -16.40 -7.60
C SER A 202 10.02 -16.20 -7.49
N TYR A 203 10.72 -15.95 -8.60
CA TYR A 203 12.15 -15.64 -8.64
C TYR A 203 12.52 -14.25 -8.09
N LEU A 204 11.54 -13.35 -7.98
CA LEU A 204 11.79 -12.00 -7.48
C LEU A 204 12.06 -12.01 -5.97
N PRO A 205 13.04 -11.22 -5.50
CA PRO A 205 13.44 -11.21 -4.10
C PRO A 205 12.42 -10.44 -3.23
N PHE A 206 11.27 -11.07 -2.98
CA PHE A 206 10.33 -10.60 -1.98
C PHE A 206 10.90 -10.83 -0.58
N GLU A 207 10.65 -9.90 0.31
CA GLU A 207 10.96 -9.98 1.74
C GLU A 207 9.70 -9.59 2.54
N PRO A 208 8.68 -10.47 2.58
CA PRO A 208 7.41 -10.15 3.21
C PRO A 208 7.55 -9.93 4.70
N ALA A 209 6.77 -8.99 5.22
CA ALA A 209 6.73 -8.68 6.63
C ALA A 209 5.30 -8.75 7.16
N LYS A 210 5.04 -9.66 8.09
CA LYS A 210 3.77 -9.68 8.82
C LYS A 210 3.64 -8.40 9.65
N GLY A 211 2.46 -7.85 9.65
CA GLY A 211 2.13 -6.68 10.44
C GLY A 211 0.79 -6.83 11.12
N GLU A 212 0.77 -6.54 12.40
CA GLU A 212 -0.44 -6.55 13.19
C GLU A 212 -0.85 -5.15 13.60
N ILE A 213 -2.15 -4.98 13.77
CA ILE A 213 -2.79 -3.78 14.26
C ILE A 213 -3.79 -4.12 15.36
N ILE A 214 -4.06 -3.17 16.24
CA ILE A 214 -5.17 -3.27 17.18
C ILE A 214 -6.13 -2.10 17.01
N ILE A 215 -7.38 -2.34 17.36
CA ILE A 215 -8.39 -1.29 17.50
C ILE A 215 -8.59 -1.02 18.98
N LEU A 216 -8.40 0.22 19.34
CA LEU A 216 -8.61 0.70 20.71
C LEU A 216 -9.95 1.40 20.82
N GLU A 217 -10.61 1.24 21.96
CA GLU A 217 -11.72 2.07 22.39
C GLU A 217 -11.27 2.96 23.56
N CYS A 218 -11.35 4.30 23.39
CA CYS A 218 -10.81 5.26 24.34
C CYS A 218 -11.57 6.59 24.34
N LYS A 219 -12.37 6.86 25.35
CA LYS A 219 -13.20 8.07 25.45
C LYS A 219 -12.39 9.36 25.66
N LYS A 220 -11.16 9.24 26.22
CA LYS A 220 -10.33 10.41 26.60
C LYS A 220 -9.33 10.81 25.53
N LEU A 221 -9.20 10.06 24.43
CA LEU A 221 -8.37 10.43 23.28
C LEU A 221 -9.13 11.43 22.39
N ASN A 222 -8.53 12.60 22.18
CA ASN A 222 -9.07 13.61 21.27
C ASN A 222 -7.94 14.31 20.54
N PHE A 223 -7.89 14.13 19.19
CA PHE A 223 -6.92 14.80 18.33
C PHE A 223 -7.44 14.81 16.88
N LYS A 224 -6.99 15.81 16.12
CA LYS A 224 -7.46 16.03 14.74
C LYS A 224 -6.61 15.27 13.71
N GLU A 225 -5.29 15.34 13.86
CA GLU A 225 -4.33 14.75 12.92
C GLU A 225 -4.18 13.24 13.17
N VAL A 226 -3.51 12.53 12.29
CA VAL A 226 -2.97 11.20 12.61
C VAL A 226 -1.75 11.38 13.50
N TYR A 227 -1.70 10.72 14.64
CA TYR A 227 -0.54 10.74 15.52
C TYR A 227 0.44 9.64 15.08
N ASN A 228 1.63 10.03 14.61
CA ASN A 228 2.62 9.11 14.04
C ASN A 228 3.93 9.10 14.84
N ARG A 229 4.04 8.16 15.79
CA ARG A 229 5.23 7.96 16.63
C ARG A 229 5.58 6.47 16.70
N HIS A 230 6.50 6.01 15.85
CA HIS A 230 6.85 4.60 15.70
C HIS A 230 5.67 3.68 15.28
N VAL A 231 4.45 4.09 15.56
CA VAL A 231 3.17 3.53 15.13
C VAL A 231 2.26 4.65 14.68
N SER A 232 1.24 4.33 13.91
CA SER A 232 0.19 5.29 13.56
C SER A 232 -1.00 5.10 14.48
N LEU A 233 -1.36 6.13 15.23
CA LEU A 233 -2.61 6.20 15.97
C LEU A 233 -3.59 7.05 15.16
N ILE A 234 -4.68 6.43 14.71
CA ILE A 234 -5.64 7.04 13.78
C ILE A 234 -7.04 7.00 14.39
N HIS A 235 -7.67 8.16 14.51
CA HIS A 235 -9.09 8.21 14.87
C HIS A 235 -9.93 7.64 13.74
N LEU A 236 -10.79 6.67 14.02
CA LEU A 236 -11.67 6.01 13.05
C LEU A 236 -13.06 6.65 13.06
N LYS A 237 -13.85 6.32 14.06
CA LYS A 237 -15.20 6.81 14.30
C LYS A 237 -15.51 6.66 15.79
N ASP A 238 -16.31 7.57 16.33
CA ASP A 238 -16.67 7.59 17.75
C ASP A 238 -15.41 7.60 18.65
N ASN A 239 -15.32 6.71 19.63
CA ASN A 239 -14.16 6.56 20.50
C ASN A 239 -13.20 5.45 20.03
N LYS A 240 -13.23 5.06 18.77
CA LYS A 240 -12.42 3.96 18.21
C LYS A 240 -11.20 4.50 17.47
N PHE A 241 -10.05 3.88 17.75
CA PHE A 241 -8.76 4.25 17.19
C PHE A 241 -8.04 3.03 16.63
N TYR A 242 -7.47 3.19 15.45
CA TYR A 242 -6.50 2.23 14.89
C TYR A 242 -5.14 2.51 15.50
N LEU A 243 -4.45 1.49 15.95
CA LEU A 243 -3.06 1.55 16.34
C LEU A 243 -2.27 0.48 15.59
N GLY A 244 -1.29 0.91 14.83
CA GLY A 244 -0.47 -0.02 14.03
C GLY A 244 0.73 0.63 13.37
N GLY A 245 1.69 -0.19 12.99
CA GLY A 245 1.68 -1.64 13.03
C GLY A 245 3.00 -2.22 13.53
N THR A 246 2.95 -3.51 13.80
CA THR A 246 4.16 -4.28 14.06
C THR A 246 4.89 -4.65 12.78
N TYR A 247 6.12 -5.18 12.94
CA TYR A 247 6.90 -5.82 11.90
C TYR A 247 7.44 -7.13 12.45
N GLU A 248 7.06 -8.23 11.80
CA GLU A 248 7.52 -9.58 12.11
C GLU A 248 7.99 -10.22 10.80
N TRP A 249 9.27 -10.49 10.72
CA TRP A 249 9.90 -11.05 9.54
C TRP A 249 9.85 -12.59 9.60
N ASN A 250 9.91 -13.24 8.45
CA ASN A 250 9.93 -14.71 8.33
C ASN A 250 8.67 -15.40 8.88
N THR A 251 7.56 -14.69 8.99
CA THR A 251 6.27 -15.21 9.43
C THR A 251 5.25 -15.18 8.30
N TRP A 252 4.76 -16.36 7.92
CA TRP A 252 3.94 -16.55 6.71
C TRP A 252 2.46 -16.81 6.97
N ASN A 253 2.02 -16.62 8.20
CA ASN A 253 0.60 -16.73 8.55
C ASN A 253 -0.03 -15.36 8.84
N THR A 254 -1.34 -15.30 8.75
CA THR A 254 -2.14 -14.10 9.05
C THR A 254 -2.86 -14.18 10.39
N LEU A 255 -2.47 -15.12 11.25
CA LEU A 255 -3.01 -15.25 12.61
C LEU A 255 -2.44 -14.15 13.49
N THR A 256 -3.26 -13.61 14.37
CA THR A 256 -2.83 -12.66 15.39
C THR A 256 -2.10 -13.36 16.53
N ASN A 257 -1.18 -12.66 17.19
CA ASN A 257 -0.47 -13.21 18.35
C ASN A 257 -0.36 -12.20 19.50
N GLU A 258 -0.18 -12.72 20.72
CA GLU A 258 -0.14 -11.90 21.93
C GLU A 258 1.09 -11.00 22.00
N TRP A 259 2.23 -11.44 21.48
CA TRP A 259 3.45 -10.63 21.41
C TRP A 259 3.19 -9.32 20.63
N ALA A 260 2.56 -9.40 19.47
CA ALA A 260 2.28 -8.22 18.63
C ALA A 260 1.34 -7.23 19.35
N LYS A 261 0.33 -7.75 20.07
CA LYS A 261 -0.57 -6.93 20.87
C LYS A 261 0.18 -6.20 21.99
N LEU A 262 1.00 -6.91 22.75
CA LEU A 262 1.80 -6.33 23.84
C LEU A 262 2.79 -5.29 23.31
N GLU A 263 3.46 -5.56 22.18
CA GLU A 263 4.37 -4.63 21.54
C GLU A 263 3.66 -3.32 21.10
N LEU A 264 2.44 -3.44 20.54
CA LEU A 264 1.62 -2.27 20.20
C LEU A 264 1.19 -1.47 21.42
N LEU A 265 0.76 -2.14 22.49
CA LEU A 265 0.41 -1.50 23.76
C LEU A 265 1.61 -0.82 24.40
N LYS A 266 2.79 -1.42 24.37
CA LYS A 266 4.05 -0.80 24.83
C LYS A 266 4.38 0.47 24.03
N LYS A 267 4.18 0.45 22.71
CA LYS A 267 4.34 1.66 21.87
C LYS A 267 3.29 2.71 22.17
N PHE A 268 2.05 2.29 22.44
CA PHE A 268 0.97 3.19 22.86
C PHE A 268 1.27 3.90 24.19
N GLN A 269 1.80 3.16 25.17
CA GLN A 269 2.22 3.72 26.47
C GLN A 269 3.32 4.79 26.34
N LYS A 270 4.15 4.73 25.29
CA LYS A 270 5.09 5.80 24.98
C LYS A 270 4.40 7.09 24.50
N ILE A 271 3.22 6.95 23.90
CA ILE A 271 2.43 8.10 23.43
C ILE A 271 1.63 8.71 24.59
N THR A 272 1.02 7.86 25.45
CA THR A 272 0.09 8.32 26.47
C THR A 272 -0.02 7.35 27.63
N ASN A 273 -0.32 7.89 28.84
CA ASN A 273 -0.64 7.09 30.02
C ASN A 273 -2.12 6.72 30.12
N LEU A 274 -2.95 7.09 29.13
CA LEU A 274 -4.35 6.74 29.11
C LEU A 274 -4.55 5.24 29.00
N LYS A 275 -5.45 4.68 29.80
CA LYS A 275 -5.89 3.29 29.69
C LYS A 275 -7.01 3.20 28.66
N CYS A 276 -6.84 2.37 27.64
CA CYS A 276 -7.81 2.13 26.58
C CYS A 276 -8.07 0.63 26.44
N LYS A 277 -9.27 0.26 26.01
CA LYS A 277 -9.66 -1.14 25.80
C LYS A 277 -9.26 -1.56 24.40
N VAL A 278 -8.58 -2.70 24.25
CA VAL A 278 -8.41 -3.36 22.96
C VAL A 278 -9.70 -4.08 22.60
N ILE A 279 -10.31 -3.76 21.49
CA ILE A 279 -11.59 -4.34 21.04
C ILE A 279 -11.47 -5.20 19.78
N ASP A 280 -10.34 -5.13 19.06
CA ASP A 280 -10.07 -5.95 17.88
C ASP A 280 -8.57 -6.02 17.60
N GLN A 281 -8.12 -7.10 16.99
CA GLN A 281 -6.72 -7.29 16.52
C GLN A 281 -6.75 -7.96 15.17
N LYS A 282 -5.88 -7.52 14.25
CA LYS A 282 -5.81 -8.04 12.88
C LYS A 282 -4.37 -8.14 12.43
N ALA A 283 -4.10 -9.16 11.61
CA ALA A 283 -2.78 -9.42 11.03
C ALA A 283 -2.88 -9.58 9.51
N HIS A 284 -1.85 -9.18 8.81
CA HIS A 284 -1.63 -9.52 7.41
C HIS A 284 -0.16 -9.39 7.01
N ILE A 285 0.18 -9.97 5.86
CA ILE A 285 1.55 -9.95 5.33
C ILE A 285 1.66 -8.85 4.29
N ARG A 286 2.63 -7.95 4.47
CA ARG A 286 2.98 -6.90 3.49
C ARG A 286 3.89 -7.51 2.44
N PRO A 287 3.63 -7.31 1.15
CA PRO A 287 4.52 -7.71 0.08
C PRO A 287 5.71 -6.74 -0.01
N SER A 288 6.63 -6.84 0.92
CA SER A 288 7.86 -6.07 0.89
C SER A 288 8.89 -6.75 -0.02
N THR A 289 9.88 -6.00 -0.47
CA THR A 289 10.95 -6.41 -1.36
C THR A 289 12.30 -6.18 -0.69
N LEU A 290 13.32 -6.89 -1.10
CA LEU A 290 14.66 -6.82 -0.52
C LEU A 290 15.24 -5.39 -0.60
N ASP A 291 15.09 -4.72 -1.73
CA ASP A 291 15.55 -3.34 -1.96
C ASP A 291 14.52 -2.27 -1.56
N ARG A 292 13.35 -2.70 -1.06
CA ARG A 292 12.21 -1.86 -0.68
C ARG A 292 11.59 -1.05 -1.82
N GLU A 293 11.93 -1.36 -3.07
CA GLU A 293 11.32 -0.76 -4.25
C GLU A 293 10.30 -1.71 -4.88
N PRO A 294 9.16 -1.21 -5.39
CA PRO A 294 8.15 -2.04 -6.05
C PRO A 294 8.66 -2.81 -7.25
N PHE A 295 7.95 -3.86 -7.60
CA PHE A 295 8.16 -4.65 -8.80
C PHE A 295 7.16 -4.26 -9.88
N LEU A 296 7.68 -3.74 -10.98
CA LEU A 296 6.92 -3.31 -12.15
C LEU A 296 7.53 -3.85 -13.42
N GLY A 297 6.73 -4.32 -14.37
CA GLY A 297 7.18 -4.61 -15.72
C GLY A 297 6.82 -5.99 -16.23
N GLU A 298 7.32 -6.26 -17.43
CA GLU A 298 7.10 -7.50 -18.17
C GLU A 298 8.10 -8.57 -17.74
N HIS A 299 7.61 -9.82 -17.68
CA HIS A 299 8.43 -10.99 -17.37
C HIS A 299 9.54 -11.18 -18.43
N PRO A 300 10.81 -11.42 -18.03
CA PRO A 300 11.92 -11.44 -18.98
C PRO A 300 11.85 -12.57 -20.03
N LYS A 301 11.17 -13.69 -19.73
CA LYS A 301 11.04 -14.86 -20.61
C LYS A 301 9.62 -15.05 -21.19
N HIS A 302 8.61 -14.47 -20.57
CA HIS A 302 7.21 -14.65 -20.99
C HIS A 302 6.64 -13.28 -21.42
N LYS A 303 6.52 -13.09 -22.72
CA LYS A 303 5.91 -11.88 -23.29
C LYS A 303 4.46 -11.74 -22.84
N ASN A 304 4.02 -10.50 -22.66
CA ASN A 304 2.65 -10.15 -22.27
C ASN A 304 2.24 -10.63 -20.86
N ILE A 305 3.20 -11.04 -20.03
CA ILE A 305 3.00 -11.33 -18.60
C ILE A 305 3.69 -10.23 -17.78
N PHE A 306 2.90 -9.53 -16.97
CA PHE A 306 3.36 -8.35 -16.22
C PHE A 306 3.13 -8.53 -14.73
N ILE A 307 3.90 -7.79 -13.92
CA ILE A 307 3.72 -7.69 -12.47
C ILE A 307 3.52 -6.24 -12.03
N LEU A 308 2.67 -6.07 -11.02
CA LEU A 308 2.49 -4.84 -10.26
C LEU A 308 2.37 -5.22 -8.78
N ASN A 309 3.49 -5.19 -8.06
CA ASN A 309 3.55 -5.73 -6.69
C ASN A 309 4.71 -5.13 -5.88
N GLY A 310 4.94 -5.63 -4.65
CA GLY A 310 6.11 -5.27 -3.89
C GLY A 310 6.05 -3.92 -3.17
N PHE A 311 4.87 -3.38 -2.92
CA PHE A 311 4.71 -2.03 -2.34
C PHE A 311 5.06 -1.92 -0.85
N GLY A 312 5.19 -3.03 -0.14
CA GLY A 312 5.42 -3.02 1.30
C GLY A 312 4.34 -2.23 2.05
N THR A 313 4.74 -1.16 2.74
CA THR A 313 3.82 -0.26 3.47
C THR A 313 3.30 0.92 2.65
N ARG A 314 3.79 1.11 1.42
CA ARG A 314 3.52 2.29 0.59
C ARG A 314 2.45 2.06 -0.48
N GLY A 315 1.74 0.93 -0.45
CA GLY A 315 0.78 0.57 -1.49
C GLY A 315 -0.30 1.62 -1.73
N ILE A 316 -0.84 2.21 -0.67
CA ILE A 316 -1.89 3.23 -0.78
C ILE A 316 -1.40 4.47 -1.55
N SER A 317 -0.19 4.92 -1.31
CA SER A 317 0.36 6.10 -2.00
C SER A 317 0.87 5.80 -3.40
N MET A 318 1.47 4.62 -3.61
CA MET A 318 2.20 4.34 -4.85
C MET A 318 1.35 3.61 -5.92
N ALA A 319 0.35 2.81 -5.51
CA ALA A 319 -0.42 2.02 -6.46
C ALA A 319 -1.11 2.84 -7.55
N PRO A 320 -1.69 4.03 -7.30
CA PRO A 320 -2.23 4.88 -8.35
C PRO A 320 -1.22 5.23 -9.43
N TYR A 321 -0.09 5.80 -9.03
CA TYR A 321 0.95 6.23 -9.96
C TYR A 321 1.57 5.05 -10.72
N LEU A 322 1.91 3.97 -10.01
CA LEU A 322 2.54 2.82 -10.63
C LEU A 322 1.59 2.00 -11.50
N SER A 323 0.29 2.04 -11.24
CA SER A 323 -0.72 1.49 -12.16
C SER A 323 -0.76 2.25 -13.48
N ASN A 324 -0.78 3.59 -13.41
CA ASN A 324 -0.72 4.46 -14.59
C ASN A 324 0.58 4.23 -15.37
N LEU A 325 1.72 4.20 -14.67
CA LEU A 325 3.04 3.98 -15.28
C LEU A 325 3.15 2.60 -15.96
N LEU A 326 2.60 1.54 -15.34
CA LEU A 326 2.59 0.20 -15.96
C LEU A 326 1.78 0.20 -17.25
N VAL A 327 0.57 0.79 -17.22
CA VAL A 327 -0.29 0.83 -18.41
C VAL A 327 0.33 1.69 -19.50
N ASN A 328 0.93 2.84 -19.17
CA ASN A 328 1.69 3.65 -20.12
C ASN A 328 2.85 2.86 -20.76
N ASN A 329 3.54 2.05 -19.96
CA ASN A 329 4.63 1.22 -20.48
C ASN A 329 4.13 0.12 -21.43
N ILE A 330 3.00 -0.52 -21.11
CA ILE A 330 2.37 -1.52 -21.97
C ILE A 330 1.93 -0.88 -23.30
N GLU A 331 1.45 0.34 -23.26
CA GLU A 331 1.05 1.14 -24.45
C GLU A 331 2.23 1.84 -25.14
N LYS A 332 3.47 1.62 -24.67
CA LYS A 332 4.71 2.21 -25.19
C LYS A 332 4.78 3.75 -25.13
N ILE A 333 4.04 4.35 -24.17
CA ILE A 333 4.04 5.80 -23.92
C ILE A 333 5.23 6.16 -23.04
N ASP A 334 5.42 5.45 -21.90
CA ASP A 334 6.46 5.73 -20.92
C ASP A 334 7.36 4.52 -20.68
N LYS A 335 8.60 4.79 -20.27
CA LYS A 335 9.52 3.76 -19.77
C LYS A 335 9.43 3.64 -18.25
N ILE A 336 9.41 2.41 -17.74
CA ILE A 336 9.47 2.18 -16.29
C ILE A 336 10.88 2.54 -15.80
N PRO A 337 11.02 3.43 -14.80
CA PRO A 337 12.32 3.73 -14.18
C PRO A 337 13.03 2.47 -13.68
N ASN A 338 14.34 2.42 -13.81
CA ASN A 338 15.14 1.22 -13.51
C ASN A 338 14.90 0.69 -12.08
N HIS A 339 14.70 1.56 -11.10
CA HIS A 339 14.49 1.17 -9.71
C HIS A 339 13.13 0.50 -9.45
N TYR A 340 12.13 0.65 -10.32
CA TYR A 340 10.87 -0.09 -10.27
C TYR A 340 10.88 -1.30 -11.22
N ASN A 341 11.66 -1.24 -12.32
CA ASN A 341 11.62 -2.25 -13.36
C ASN A 341 12.20 -3.58 -12.87
N ILE A 342 11.41 -4.67 -12.99
CA ILE A 342 11.86 -6.01 -12.61
C ILE A 342 13.09 -6.51 -13.39
N LYS A 343 13.44 -5.89 -14.52
CA LYS A 343 14.66 -6.20 -15.25
C LYS A 343 15.93 -6.07 -14.40
N ARG A 344 15.91 -5.29 -13.30
CA ARG A 344 17.00 -5.20 -12.32
C ARG A 344 17.30 -6.55 -11.64
N TYR A 345 16.35 -7.50 -11.72
CA TYR A 345 16.47 -8.85 -11.18
C TYR A 345 16.41 -9.95 -12.25
N ALA A 346 16.55 -9.61 -13.54
CA ALA A 346 16.44 -10.57 -14.63
C ALA A 346 17.43 -11.76 -14.50
N LYS A 347 18.60 -11.54 -13.91
CA LYS A 347 19.59 -12.61 -13.64
C LYS A 347 19.05 -13.74 -12.77
N TYR A 348 18.18 -13.46 -11.81
CA TYR A 348 17.59 -14.48 -10.93
C TYR A 348 16.59 -15.38 -11.67
N CYS A 349 15.93 -14.88 -12.71
CA CYS A 349 15.04 -15.67 -13.55
C CYS A 349 15.77 -16.80 -14.31
N ASN A 350 17.07 -16.69 -14.50
CA ASN A 350 17.88 -17.71 -15.19
C ASN A 350 18.36 -18.81 -14.25
N ILE A 351 18.51 -18.53 -12.96
CA ILE A 351 19.07 -19.46 -11.97
C ILE A 351 18.07 -20.59 -11.64
N LEU A 352 16.76 -20.26 -11.54
CA LEU A 352 15.74 -21.23 -11.15
C LEU A 352 15.41 -22.31 -12.21
N ASN A 353 15.97 -22.22 -13.43
CA ASN A 353 15.78 -23.26 -14.45
C ASN A 353 16.87 -24.34 -14.42
N HIS A 354 17.79 -24.31 -13.47
CA HIS A 354 18.85 -25.30 -13.29
C HIS A 354 18.76 -26.05 -11.95
N SER A 355 17.69 -25.83 -11.19
CA SER A 355 17.33 -26.56 -9.96
C SER A 355 15.96 -27.23 -10.16
#